data_c1f6cb221e69496f91594f72aa0127d3
#
_entry.id   c1f6cb221e69496f91594f72aa0127d3
#
_cell.length_a   1.000
_cell.length_b   1.000
_cell.length_c   1.000
_cell.angle_alpha   90.00
_cell.angle_beta   90.00
_cell.angle_gamma   90.00
#
_symmetry.space_group_name_H-M   'P 1'
#
loop_
_entity.id
_entity.type
_entity.pdbx_description
1 polymer ?
#
loop_
_entity_poly.entity_id
_entity_poly.type
_entity_poly.pdbx_seq_one_letter_code
_entity_poly.pdbx_strand_id
1 'polypeptide(L)'
;MNPYIKIYIGKTSINISVKSMEQRRVMSLGRSSLVISLPKYWTQLNGLKPGDVVSVVMGRDRSLIVFPGLKEEGEMAKISLHVESEDDATSITRNIIACYLNGYSYVRLISRKFFTVTQQRVIRRISKMLYLQIVDADAKEIHLATLEDESKASVEIGIKRIYKVSSSMYRDALTALKNHNATLAKSVYSLDDEVDHFALFMLRLLRKALSSPTLANQLGLDPIDCLDYQIVVNRIEQIADHASNIARCVIMLEGRKKTISEDLIKKMGVAGDMVLSLFDKAFNAFLSNDVRASIEIIKNSEAKVNKLYHEIAYLTFLKESDAEVVCACCSIRDDIKRIADCTVDIAKTAINRSFKSS
;
A
#
# COMPACT_ATOMS: atom_id res chain seq x y z
N MET A 1 6.90 -0.01 37.84
CA MET A 1 6.13 0.67 36.79
C MET A 1 4.81 1.11 37.41
N ASN A 2 4.51 2.39 37.34
CA ASN A 2 3.29 2.95 37.96
C ASN A 2 2.07 2.53 37.13
N PRO A 3 1.10 1.75 37.63
CA PRO A 3 -0.02 1.22 36.85
C PRO A 3 -1.14 2.24 36.61
N TYR A 4 -0.90 3.52 36.88
CA TYR A 4 -1.91 4.56 36.75
C TYR A 4 -1.51 5.56 35.68
N ILE A 5 -2.39 5.77 34.69
CA ILE A 5 -2.32 6.91 33.75
C ILE A 5 -3.19 8.02 34.33
N LYS A 6 -2.59 9.20 34.55
CA LYS A 6 -3.30 10.41 34.96
C LYS A 6 -3.83 11.13 33.73
N ILE A 7 -5.14 11.13 33.55
CA ILE A 7 -5.79 11.89 32.46
C ILE A 7 -6.42 13.13 33.12
N TYR A 8 -6.12 14.31 32.57
CA TYR A 8 -6.71 15.58 32.99
C TYR A 8 -7.88 15.91 32.06
N ILE A 9 -9.09 15.95 32.62
CA ILE A 9 -10.29 16.46 31.94
C ILE A 9 -10.72 17.75 32.67
N GLY A 10 -10.34 18.90 32.14
CA GLY A 10 -10.53 20.18 32.80
C GLY A 10 -9.72 20.29 34.12
N LYS A 11 -10.36 20.71 35.22
CA LYS A 11 -9.70 20.85 36.55
C LYS A 11 -9.68 19.56 37.38
N THR A 12 -10.22 18.43 36.88
CA THR A 12 -10.33 17.16 37.61
C THR A 12 -9.34 16.15 37.07
N SER A 13 -8.46 15.60 37.91
CA SER A 13 -7.59 14.52 37.57
C SER A 13 -8.23 13.17 37.91
N ILE A 14 -8.34 12.28 36.94
CA ILE A 14 -8.84 10.91 37.15
C ILE A 14 -7.63 9.96 37.07
N ASN A 15 -7.37 9.24 38.16
CA ASN A 15 -6.39 8.16 38.16
C ASN A 15 -7.05 6.93 37.54
N ILE A 16 -6.69 6.57 36.32
CA ILE A 16 -7.19 5.35 35.66
C ILE A 16 -6.17 4.25 35.90
N SER A 17 -6.54 3.25 36.71
CA SER A 17 -5.84 1.98 36.73
C SER A 17 -6.19 1.24 35.45
N VAL A 18 -5.26 1.21 34.48
CA VAL A 18 -5.41 0.36 33.29
C VAL A 18 -5.13 -1.08 33.70
N LYS A 19 -6.10 -1.75 34.31
CA LYS A 19 -6.13 -3.20 34.32
C LYS A 19 -6.35 -3.67 32.91
N SER A 20 -5.36 -4.30 32.32
CA SER A 20 -5.33 -4.74 30.93
C SER A 20 -6.42 -5.77 30.59
N MET A 21 -7.03 -6.40 31.56
CA MET A 21 -8.12 -7.37 31.41
C MET A 21 -9.01 -7.37 32.64
N GLU A 22 -10.32 -7.24 32.48
CA GLU A 22 -11.32 -7.33 33.53
C GLU A 22 -12.27 -8.51 33.25
N GLN A 23 -12.41 -9.42 34.20
CA GLN A 23 -13.33 -10.55 34.08
C GLN A 23 -14.74 -10.15 34.56
N ARG A 24 -15.75 -10.54 33.78
CA ARG A 24 -17.17 -10.35 34.10
C ARG A 24 -17.91 -11.69 34.05
N ARG A 25 -18.86 -11.86 34.96
CA ARG A 25 -19.74 -13.02 34.93
C ARG A 25 -20.87 -12.78 33.93
N VAL A 26 -21.14 -13.80 33.14
CA VAL A 26 -22.34 -13.85 32.28
C VAL A 26 -23.52 -14.17 33.18
N MET A 27 -24.61 -13.40 33.04
CA MET A 27 -25.84 -13.57 33.83
C MET A 27 -27.00 -13.85 32.90
N SER A 28 -28.01 -14.58 33.38
CA SER A 28 -29.24 -14.81 32.65
C SER A 28 -30.22 -13.64 32.85
N LEU A 29 -30.81 -13.14 31.78
CA LEU A 29 -31.90 -12.18 31.83
C LEU A 29 -33.12 -12.80 31.15
N GLY A 30 -34.12 -13.18 31.93
CA GLY A 30 -35.25 -13.91 31.41
C GLY A 30 -34.89 -15.36 31.03
N ARG A 31 -35.60 -15.91 30.01
CA ARG A 31 -35.45 -17.36 29.64
C ARG A 31 -34.35 -17.63 28.62
N SER A 32 -33.97 -16.65 27.80
CA SER A 32 -33.09 -16.89 26.62
C SER A 32 -31.96 -15.89 26.44
N SER A 33 -31.93 -14.80 27.21
CA SER A 33 -30.93 -13.75 27.03
C SER A 33 -29.80 -13.87 28.03
N LEU A 34 -28.56 -13.76 27.56
CA LEU A 34 -27.37 -13.65 28.39
C LEU A 34 -26.87 -12.21 28.40
N VAL A 35 -26.47 -11.70 29.55
CA VAL A 35 -25.99 -10.31 29.72
C VAL A 35 -24.66 -10.30 30.46
N ILE A 36 -23.84 -9.32 30.16
CA ILE A 36 -22.64 -8.96 30.90
C ILE A 36 -22.72 -7.48 31.31
N SER A 37 -22.19 -7.12 32.46
CA SER A 37 -22.10 -5.71 32.87
C SER A 37 -20.94 -5.02 32.18
N LEU A 38 -21.16 -3.82 31.62
CA LEU A 38 -20.11 -2.99 31.08
C LEU A 38 -19.20 -2.45 32.20
N PRO A 39 -17.87 -2.30 31.96
CA PRO A 39 -16.97 -1.72 32.94
C PRO A 39 -17.37 -0.29 33.31
N LYS A 40 -17.47 -0.02 34.64
CA LYS A 40 -17.93 1.28 35.14
C LYS A 40 -17.07 2.44 34.63
N TYR A 41 -15.75 2.28 34.57
CA TYR A 41 -14.86 3.31 34.06
C TYR A 41 -15.11 3.60 32.59
N TRP A 42 -15.42 2.57 31.77
CA TRP A 42 -15.70 2.72 30.34
C TRP A 42 -17.03 3.47 30.10
N THR A 43 -18.07 3.11 30.86
CA THR A 43 -19.36 3.82 30.76
C THR A 43 -19.25 5.28 31.21
N GLN A 44 -18.48 5.56 32.28
CA GLN A 44 -18.22 6.92 32.74
C GLN A 44 -17.40 7.74 31.72
N LEU A 45 -16.35 7.14 31.13
CA LEU A 45 -15.51 7.79 30.12
C LEU A 45 -16.33 8.23 28.89
N ASN A 46 -17.30 7.39 28.51
CA ASN A 46 -18.15 7.65 27.34
C ASN A 46 -19.49 8.35 27.69
N GLY A 47 -19.70 8.74 28.95
CA GLY A 47 -20.91 9.44 29.40
C GLY A 47 -22.21 8.61 29.29
N LEU A 48 -22.11 7.27 29.22
CA LEU A 48 -23.24 6.37 29.02
C LEU A 48 -24.12 6.29 30.27
N LYS A 49 -25.42 6.32 30.02
CA LYS A 49 -26.47 6.24 31.07
C LYS A 49 -27.37 5.02 30.78
N PRO A 50 -28.11 4.54 31.82
CA PRO A 50 -29.14 3.53 31.60
C PRO A 50 -30.16 3.98 30.55
N GLY A 51 -30.42 3.15 29.56
CA GLY A 51 -31.27 3.43 28.41
C GLY A 51 -30.55 3.86 27.16
N ASP A 52 -29.25 4.22 27.25
CA ASP A 52 -28.47 4.55 26.06
C ASP A 52 -28.20 3.30 25.20
N VAL A 53 -28.10 3.51 23.89
CA VAL A 53 -27.81 2.45 22.91
C VAL A 53 -26.30 2.31 22.72
N VAL A 54 -25.83 1.08 22.60
CA VAL A 54 -24.46 0.74 22.20
C VAL A 54 -24.49 -0.13 20.96
N SER A 55 -23.51 0.05 20.07
CA SER A 55 -23.33 -0.83 18.92
C SER A 55 -22.39 -1.98 19.29
N VAL A 56 -22.73 -3.19 18.87
CA VAL A 56 -21.94 -4.40 19.14
C VAL A 56 -21.58 -5.09 17.84
N VAL A 57 -20.29 -5.35 17.64
CA VAL A 57 -19.78 -6.07 16.47
C VAL A 57 -19.03 -7.31 16.94
N MET A 58 -19.26 -8.43 16.29
CA MET A 58 -18.51 -9.65 16.53
C MET A 58 -17.24 -9.66 15.67
N GLY A 59 -16.07 -9.77 16.31
CA GLY A 59 -14.79 -9.95 15.63
C GLY A 59 -14.66 -11.35 15.01
N ARG A 60 -13.73 -11.53 14.08
CA ARG A 60 -13.44 -12.84 13.45
C ARG A 60 -12.88 -13.85 14.46
N ASP A 61 -12.17 -13.38 15.48
CA ASP A 61 -11.70 -14.15 16.64
C ASP A 61 -12.83 -14.52 17.63
N ARG A 62 -14.09 -14.24 17.26
CA ARG A 62 -15.30 -14.41 18.06
C ARG A 62 -15.35 -13.50 19.30
N SER A 63 -14.50 -12.50 19.40
CA SER A 63 -14.64 -11.44 20.40
C SER A 63 -15.85 -10.56 20.13
N LEU A 64 -16.35 -9.88 21.16
CA LEU A 64 -17.36 -8.82 21.02
C LEU A 64 -16.71 -7.47 21.25
N ILE A 65 -16.84 -6.58 20.26
CA ILE A 65 -16.38 -5.19 20.35
C ILE A 65 -17.60 -4.31 20.54
N VAL A 66 -17.59 -3.51 21.61
CA VAL A 66 -18.69 -2.60 21.96
C VAL A 66 -18.28 -1.17 21.71
N PHE A 67 -19.09 -0.44 20.98
CA PHE A 67 -18.92 1.00 20.70
C PHE A 67 -19.97 1.81 21.47
N PRO A 68 -19.61 2.99 22.02
CA PRO A 68 -20.57 3.87 22.64
C PRO A 68 -21.47 4.52 21.55
N GLY A 69 -22.76 4.49 21.75
CA GLY A 69 -23.74 5.08 20.83
C GLY A 69 -24.03 4.24 19.59
N LEU A 70 -24.86 4.80 18.71
CA LEU A 70 -25.08 4.25 17.38
C LEU A 70 -23.86 4.54 16.52
N LYS A 71 -23.21 3.51 16.04
CA LYS A 71 -22.16 3.64 15.03
C LYS A 71 -22.85 3.57 13.67
N GLU A 72 -23.08 4.71 13.04
CA GLU A 72 -23.57 4.73 11.67
C GLU A 72 -22.47 4.21 10.75
N GLU A 73 -22.77 3.15 10.00
CA GLU A 73 -21.91 2.66 8.93
C GLU A 73 -21.99 3.67 7.79
N GLY A 74 -20.84 4.31 7.48
CA GLY A 74 -20.74 5.18 6.31
C GLY A 74 -20.67 6.68 6.57
N GLU A 75 -20.48 7.13 7.81
CA GLU A 75 -20.20 8.55 8.05
C GLU A 75 -18.95 8.97 7.28
N MET A 76 -19.14 9.91 6.33
CA MET A 76 -18.04 10.40 5.50
C MET A 76 -17.02 11.12 6.38
N ALA A 77 -15.88 10.49 6.62
CA ALA A 77 -14.79 11.16 7.33
C ALA A 77 -14.32 12.37 6.53
N LYS A 78 -14.43 13.56 7.14
CA LYS A 78 -14.12 14.86 6.51
C LYS A 78 -12.91 15.48 7.18
N ILE A 79 -12.07 16.14 6.38
CA ILE A 79 -10.92 16.91 6.89
C ILE A 79 -10.76 18.20 6.10
N SER A 80 -10.25 19.24 6.77
CA SER A 80 -9.82 20.49 6.13
C SER A 80 -8.31 20.61 6.19
N LEU A 81 -7.68 20.88 5.06
CA LEU A 81 -6.26 21.12 4.92
C LEU A 81 -6.03 22.57 4.52
N HIS A 82 -5.17 23.25 5.23
CA HIS A 82 -4.70 24.57 4.84
C HIS A 82 -3.51 24.43 3.89
N VAL A 83 -3.56 25.13 2.76
CA VAL A 83 -2.51 25.21 1.76
C VAL A 83 -1.97 26.64 1.75
N GLU A 84 -0.73 26.80 2.16
CA GLU A 84 -0.06 28.09 2.18
C GLU A 84 0.53 28.42 0.78
N SER A 85 0.83 29.71 0.55
CA SER A 85 1.34 30.17 -0.75
C SER A 85 2.71 29.57 -1.11
N GLU A 86 3.52 29.23 -0.11
CA GLU A 86 4.84 28.62 -0.21
C GLU A 86 4.84 27.11 -0.31
N ASP A 87 3.68 26.46 -0.14
CA ASP A 87 3.58 25.01 -0.26
C ASP A 87 3.88 24.56 -1.70
N ASP A 88 4.86 23.70 -1.83
CA ASP A 88 5.29 23.14 -3.10
C ASP A 88 4.40 21.97 -3.55
N ALA A 89 4.65 21.51 -4.77
CA ALA A 89 3.94 20.38 -5.37
C ALA A 89 4.04 19.10 -4.52
N THR A 90 5.19 18.87 -3.89
CA THR A 90 5.47 17.67 -3.10
C THR A 90 4.66 17.68 -1.82
N SER A 91 4.66 18.79 -1.08
CA SER A 91 3.89 18.96 0.16
C SER A 91 2.39 18.75 -0.07
N ILE A 92 1.83 19.41 -1.09
CA ILE A 92 0.39 19.29 -1.43
C ILE A 92 0.04 17.84 -1.79
N THR A 93 0.85 17.22 -2.65
CA THR A 93 0.64 15.82 -3.06
C THR A 93 0.66 14.88 -1.86
N ARG A 94 1.68 14.99 -0.99
CA ARG A 94 1.83 14.13 0.18
C ARG A 94 0.71 14.29 1.19
N ASN A 95 0.25 15.52 1.42
CA ASN A 95 -0.85 15.79 2.34
C ASN A 95 -2.18 15.20 1.83
N ILE A 96 -2.48 15.31 0.54
CA ILE A 96 -3.69 14.71 -0.05
C ILE A 96 -3.62 13.18 0.00
N ILE A 97 -2.48 12.56 -0.36
CA ILE A 97 -2.27 11.12 -0.24
C ILE A 97 -2.43 10.66 1.22
N ALA A 98 -1.87 11.41 2.19
CA ALA A 98 -2.00 11.06 3.59
C ALA A 98 -3.47 11.08 4.06
N CYS A 99 -4.26 12.07 3.66
CA CYS A 99 -5.69 12.10 3.94
C CYS A 99 -6.41 10.92 3.29
N TYR A 100 -6.13 10.64 2.04
CA TYR A 100 -6.70 9.51 1.31
C TYR A 100 -6.42 8.19 2.02
N LEU A 101 -5.16 7.90 2.34
CA LEU A 101 -4.73 6.67 3.03
C LEU A 101 -5.32 6.52 4.44
N ASN A 102 -5.61 7.63 5.14
CA ASN A 102 -6.24 7.60 6.45
C ASN A 102 -7.78 7.51 6.39
N GLY A 103 -8.34 7.26 5.20
CA GLY A 103 -9.76 6.93 5.06
C GLY A 103 -10.69 8.14 4.95
N TYR A 104 -10.15 9.37 4.86
CA TYR A 104 -11.01 10.54 4.63
C TYR A 104 -11.67 10.44 3.26
N SER A 105 -13.00 10.56 3.26
CA SER A 105 -13.82 10.50 2.04
C SER A 105 -14.08 11.89 1.46
N TYR A 106 -13.83 12.94 2.25
CA TYR A 106 -14.00 14.33 1.85
C TYR A 106 -12.84 15.18 2.39
N VAL A 107 -12.13 15.84 1.47
CA VAL A 107 -10.98 16.69 1.80
C VAL A 107 -11.26 18.11 1.28
N ARG A 108 -11.36 19.08 2.20
CA ARG A 108 -11.50 20.49 1.87
C ARG A 108 -10.13 21.15 1.93
N LEU A 109 -9.62 21.59 0.79
CA LEU A 109 -8.38 22.36 0.68
C LEU A 109 -8.72 23.85 0.80
N ILE A 110 -8.06 24.58 1.68
CA ILE A 110 -8.32 25.99 1.97
C ILE A 110 -7.04 26.79 1.81
N SER A 111 -7.05 27.84 0.98
CA SER A 111 -5.94 28.78 0.87
C SER A 111 -6.33 30.15 1.48
N ARG A 112 -5.41 30.74 2.25
CA ARG A 112 -5.62 32.08 2.80
C ARG A 112 -5.67 33.18 1.74
N LYS A 113 -4.93 32.98 0.64
CA LYS A 113 -4.92 33.89 -0.51
C LYS A 113 -5.69 33.25 -1.68
N PHE A 114 -4.99 32.89 -2.72
CA PHE A 114 -5.53 32.17 -3.87
C PHE A 114 -4.59 31.00 -4.19
N PHE A 115 -5.15 29.90 -4.66
CA PHE A 115 -4.33 28.83 -5.21
C PHE A 115 -3.58 29.33 -6.45
N THR A 116 -2.27 29.14 -6.46
CA THR A 116 -1.46 29.40 -7.65
C THR A 116 -1.83 28.43 -8.78
N VAL A 117 -1.54 28.78 -10.03
CA VAL A 117 -1.75 27.90 -11.19
C VAL A 117 -1.03 26.56 -11.03
N THR A 118 0.18 26.58 -10.45
CA THR A 118 0.96 25.37 -10.17
C THR A 118 0.27 24.50 -9.12
N GLN A 119 -0.19 25.08 -8.02
CA GLN A 119 -0.92 24.35 -6.97
C GLN A 119 -2.22 23.72 -7.51
N GLN A 120 -3.01 24.48 -8.29
CA GLN A 120 -4.23 23.95 -8.91
C GLN A 120 -3.93 22.78 -9.86
N ARG A 121 -2.85 22.86 -10.65
CA ARG A 121 -2.42 21.78 -11.56
C ARG A 121 -2.04 20.53 -10.78
N VAL A 122 -1.29 20.67 -9.69
CA VAL A 122 -0.90 19.56 -8.82
C VAL A 122 -2.12 18.92 -8.17
N ILE A 123 -3.05 19.73 -7.60
CA ILE A 123 -4.27 19.22 -6.98
C ILE A 123 -5.10 18.44 -8.01
N ARG A 124 -5.28 18.95 -9.23
CA ARG A 124 -6.01 18.24 -10.29
C ARG A 124 -5.33 16.94 -10.69
N ARG A 125 -4.00 16.93 -10.79
CA ARG A 125 -3.22 15.73 -11.14
C ARG A 125 -3.39 14.65 -10.07
N ILE A 126 -3.18 14.98 -8.80
CA ILE A 126 -3.29 14.00 -7.71
C ILE A 126 -4.73 13.54 -7.50
N SER A 127 -5.73 14.42 -7.67
CA SER A 127 -7.14 14.03 -7.61
C SER A 127 -7.46 13.01 -8.69
N LYS A 128 -6.99 13.22 -9.92
CA LYS A 128 -7.17 12.27 -11.02
C LYS A 128 -6.50 10.93 -10.71
N MET A 129 -5.27 10.95 -10.21
CA MET A 129 -4.51 9.73 -9.85
C MET A 129 -5.23 8.92 -8.75
N LEU A 130 -5.82 9.58 -7.75
CA LEU A 130 -6.54 8.94 -6.65
C LEU A 130 -8.04 8.71 -6.93
N TYR A 131 -8.53 9.00 -8.15
CA TYR A 131 -9.96 8.96 -8.52
C TYR A 131 -10.85 9.77 -7.57
N LEU A 132 -10.29 10.85 -7.00
CA LEU A 132 -11.07 11.82 -6.24
C LEU A 132 -11.78 12.77 -7.19
N GLN A 133 -13.05 13.01 -6.94
CA GLN A 133 -13.81 14.04 -7.66
C GLN A 133 -13.60 15.41 -7.03
N ILE A 134 -13.37 16.42 -7.85
CA ILE A 134 -13.47 17.81 -7.45
C ILE A 134 -14.96 18.15 -7.51
N VAL A 135 -15.61 18.20 -6.34
CA VAL A 135 -17.06 18.43 -6.23
C VAL A 135 -17.40 19.91 -6.21
N ASP A 136 -16.45 20.75 -5.77
CA ASP A 136 -16.57 22.20 -5.78
C ASP A 136 -15.17 22.83 -5.82
N ALA A 137 -15.02 23.97 -6.48
CA ALA A 137 -13.76 24.68 -6.56
C ALA A 137 -13.96 26.17 -6.84
N ASP A 138 -13.36 26.99 -5.99
CA ASP A 138 -13.19 28.40 -6.23
C ASP A 138 -11.71 28.84 -6.11
N ALA A 139 -11.44 30.13 -6.05
CA ALA A 139 -10.08 30.65 -5.98
C ALA A 139 -9.37 30.35 -4.64
N LYS A 140 -10.11 30.07 -3.57
CA LYS A 140 -9.61 29.87 -2.20
C LYS A 140 -9.91 28.51 -1.62
N GLU A 141 -10.86 27.77 -2.19
CA GLU A 141 -11.28 26.47 -1.69
C GLU A 141 -11.41 25.47 -2.84
N ILE A 142 -10.99 24.24 -2.59
CA ILE A 142 -11.17 23.10 -3.49
C ILE A 142 -11.63 21.92 -2.64
N HIS A 143 -12.74 21.32 -3.04
CA HIS A 143 -13.36 20.20 -2.33
C HIS A 143 -13.19 18.91 -3.11
N LEU A 144 -12.54 17.93 -2.50
CA LEU A 144 -12.28 16.62 -3.08
C LEU A 144 -13.15 15.58 -2.36
N ALA A 145 -13.78 14.69 -3.13
CA ALA A 145 -14.55 13.57 -2.56
C ALA A 145 -14.21 12.26 -3.27
N THR A 146 -14.17 11.14 -2.52
CA THR A 146 -14.13 9.80 -3.10
C THR A 146 -15.55 9.30 -3.33
N LEU A 147 -15.75 8.62 -4.47
CA LEU A 147 -17.01 7.93 -4.80
C LEU A 147 -16.88 6.41 -4.65
N GLU A 148 -15.72 5.91 -4.28
CA GLU A 148 -15.47 4.48 -4.18
C GLU A 148 -16.18 3.89 -2.96
N ASP A 149 -16.96 2.84 -3.21
CA ASP A 149 -17.59 2.03 -2.17
C ASP A 149 -16.67 0.88 -1.78
N GLU A 150 -15.89 1.08 -0.73
CA GLU A 150 -14.89 0.12 -0.24
C GLU A 150 -15.54 -1.20 0.23
N SER A 151 -16.83 -1.20 0.58
CA SER A 151 -17.54 -2.41 1.03
C SER A 151 -17.70 -3.47 -0.07
N LYS A 152 -17.65 -3.05 -1.33
CA LYS A 152 -17.73 -3.91 -2.51
C LYS A 152 -16.38 -4.37 -3.04
N ALA A 153 -15.28 -3.91 -2.44
CA ALA A 153 -13.94 -4.27 -2.87
C ALA A 153 -13.58 -5.71 -2.47
N SER A 154 -12.77 -6.35 -3.28
CA SER A 154 -12.13 -7.64 -2.95
C SER A 154 -10.64 -7.47 -2.96
N VAL A 155 -10.01 -7.74 -1.80
CA VAL A 155 -8.56 -7.64 -1.64
C VAL A 155 -7.84 -8.62 -2.56
N GLU A 156 -8.37 -9.84 -2.70
CA GLU A 156 -7.78 -10.86 -3.56
C GLU A 156 -7.84 -10.47 -5.04
N ILE A 157 -8.96 -9.91 -5.50
CA ILE A 157 -9.09 -9.43 -6.89
C ILE A 157 -8.16 -8.23 -7.11
N GLY A 158 -8.11 -7.30 -6.17
CA GLY A 158 -7.26 -6.12 -6.26
C GLY A 158 -5.78 -6.46 -6.36
N ILE A 159 -5.28 -7.36 -5.49
CA ILE A 159 -3.86 -7.75 -5.51
C ILE A 159 -3.49 -8.55 -6.77
N LYS A 160 -4.39 -9.42 -7.26
CA LYS A 160 -4.19 -10.12 -8.53
C LYS A 160 -4.12 -9.15 -9.71
N ARG A 161 -4.89 -8.07 -9.68
CA ARG A 161 -4.85 -7.03 -10.73
C ARG A 161 -3.53 -6.28 -10.72
N ILE A 162 -3.08 -5.78 -9.55
CA ILE A 162 -1.79 -5.08 -9.43
C ILE A 162 -0.65 -5.99 -9.91
N TYR A 163 -0.61 -7.23 -9.43
CA TYR A 163 0.38 -8.21 -9.86
C TYR A 163 0.38 -8.40 -11.38
N LYS A 164 -0.79 -8.57 -12.00
CA LYS A 164 -0.89 -8.81 -13.45
C LYS A 164 -0.33 -7.64 -14.26
N VAL A 165 -0.65 -6.40 -13.86
CA VAL A 165 -0.13 -5.20 -14.53
C VAL A 165 1.37 -5.09 -14.32
N SER A 166 1.88 -5.21 -13.09
CA SER A 166 3.31 -5.09 -12.78
C SER A 166 4.15 -6.18 -13.44
N SER A 167 3.65 -7.43 -13.48
CA SER A 167 4.33 -8.54 -14.20
C SER A 167 4.37 -8.28 -15.71
N SER A 168 3.31 -7.72 -16.30
CA SER A 168 3.31 -7.29 -17.72
C SER A 168 4.30 -6.17 -17.97
N MET A 169 4.29 -5.12 -17.13
CA MET A 169 5.23 -3.99 -17.22
C MET A 169 6.69 -4.48 -17.21
N TYR A 170 7.02 -5.38 -16.29
CA TYR A 170 8.39 -5.90 -16.22
C TYR A 170 8.77 -6.75 -17.45
N ARG A 171 7.88 -7.61 -17.94
CA ARG A 171 8.08 -8.39 -19.16
C ARG A 171 8.27 -7.48 -20.39
N ASP A 172 7.45 -6.45 -20.50
CA ASP A 172 7.49 -5.51 -21.62
C ASP A 172 8.72 -4.61 -21.55
N ALA A 173 9.18 -4.22 -20.35
CA ALA A 173 10.43 -3.49 -20.14
C ALA A 173 11.65 -4.33 -20.60
N LEU A 174 11.69 -5.62 -20.24
CA LEU A 174 12.73 -6.54 -20.71
C LEU A 174 12.68 -6.74 -22.23
N THR A 175 11.50 -6.83 -22.80
CA THR A 175 11.30 -6.95 -24.26
C THR A 175 11.75 -5.67 -24.98
N ALA A 176 11.40 -4.50 -24.42
CA ALA A 176 11.85 -3.21 -24.93
C ALA A 176 13.38 -3.08 -24.89
N LEU A 177 14.03 -3.55 -23.81
CA LEU A 177 15.49 -3.57 -23.68
C LEU A 177 16.12 -4.49 -24.72
N LYS A 178 15.62 -5.73 -24.88
CA LYS A 178 16.15 -6.72 -25.81
C LYS A 178 16.06 -6.27 -27.27
N ASN A 179 15.00 -5.52 -27.62
CA ASN A 179 14.69 -5.14 -28.99
C ASN A 179 14.98 -3.65 -29.28
N HIS A 180 15.59 -2.91 -28.36
CA HIS A 180 15.80 -1.46 -28.47
C HIS A 180 14.51 -0.70 -28.82
N ASN A 181 13.37 -1.12 -28.25
CA ASN A 181 12.06 -0.60 -28.61
C ASN A 181 11.57 0.45 -27.63
N ALA A 182 11.91 1.73 -27.90
CA ALA A 182 11.48 2.83 -27.04
C ALA A 182 9.96 3.13 -27.12
N THR A 183 9.28 2.71 -28.17
CA THR A 183 7.82 2.85 -28.23
C THR A 183 7.15 1.95 -27.19
N LEU A 184 7.59 0.69 -27.10
CA LEU A 184 7.14 -0.23 -26.07
C LEU A 184 7.56 0.25 -24.67
N ALA A 185 8.79 0.78 -24.52
CA ALA A 185 9.25 1.35 -23.26
C ALA A 185 8.38 2.54 -22.80
N LYS A 186 7.95 3.42 -23.69
CA LYS A 186 7.01 4.53 -23.39
C LYS A 186 5.65 4.00 -22.91
N SER A 187 5.16 2.91 -23.50
CA SER A 187 3.93 2.27 -23.04
C SER A 187 4.05 1.73 -21.61
N VAL A 188 5.18 1.08 -21.28
CA VAL A 188 5.46 0.62 -19.90
C VAL A 188 5.46 1.80 -18.93
N TYR A 189 6.19 2.88 -19.26
CA TYR A 189 6.28 4.08 -18.43
C TYR A 189 4.90 4.72 -18.18
N SER A 190 3.97 4.64 -19.13
CA SER A 190 2.62 5.22 -18.98
C SER A 190 1.69 4.41 -18.07
N LEU A 191 2.03 3.16 -17.75
CA LEU A 191 1.24 2.29 -16.86
C LEU A 191 1.56 2.48 -15.39
N ASP A 192 2.64 3.18 -15.07
CA ASP A 192 3.13 3.41 -13.70
C ASP A 192 2.05 4.08 -12.82
N ASP A 193 1.48 5.20 -13.28
CA ASP A 193 0.40 5.90 -12.59
C ASP A 193 -0.82 4.99 -12.29
N GLU A 194 -1.08 3.96 -13.12
CA GLU A 194 -2.19 3.01 -12.88
C GLU A 194 -1.88 2.05 -11.74
N VAL A 195 -0.64 1.54 -11.67
CA VAL A 195 -0.20 0.67 -10.56
C VAL A 195 -0.21 1.43 -9.25
N ASP A 196 0.33 2.66 -9.23
CA ASP A 196 0.33 3.56 -8.08
C ASP A 196 -1.09 3.76 -7.53
N HIS A 197 -2.04 4.08 -8.43
CA HIS A 197 -3.43 4.25 -8.04
C HIS A 197 -3.99 3.01 -7.34
N PHE A 198 -3.86 1.84 -7.96
CA PHE A 198 -4.36 0.60 -7.37
C PHE A 198 -3.67 0.24 -6.07
N ALA A 199 -2.35 0.46 -5.96
CA ALA A 199 -1.60 0.24 -4.75
C ALA A 199 -2.12 1.14 -3.61
N LEU A 200 -2.28 2.44 -3.86
CA LEU A 200 -2.82 3.39 -2.88
C LEU A 200 -4.26 3.07 -2.48
N PHE A 201 -5.11 2.64 -3.41
CA PHE A 201 -6.46 2.18 -3.09
C PHE A 201 -6.44 0.94 -2.18
N MET A 202 -5.61 -0.06 -2.49
CA MET A 202 -5.47 -1.24 -1.65
C MET A 202 -4.94 -0.90 -0.26
N LEU A 203 -3.94 -0.03 -0.17
CA LEU A 203 -3.39 0.44 1.11
C LEU A 203 -4.45 1.19 1.94
N ARG A 204 -5.26 2.05 1.31
CA ARG A 204 -6.39 2.71 1.96
C ARG A 204 -7.37 1.69 2.53
N LEU A 205 -7.76 0.71 1.71
CA LEU A 205 -8.71 -0.35 2.09
C LEU A 205 -8.21 -1.16 3.31
N LEU A 206 -6.93 -1.59 3.28
CA LEU A 206 -6.30 -2.34 4.36
C LEU A 206 -6.20 -1.52 5.66
N ARG A 207 -5.81 -0.25 5.56
CA ARG A 207 -5.74 0.67 6.73
C ARG A 207 -7.12 0.88 7.35
N LYS A 208 -8.15 1.05 6.52
CA LYS A 208 -9.53 1.22 6.97
C LYS A 208 -10.07 -0.06 7.61
N ALA A 209 -9.74 -1.24 7.08
CA ALA A 209 -10.09 -2.52 7.68
C ALA A 209 -9.50 -2.68 9.10
N LEU A 210 -8.26 -2.22 9.34
CA LEU A 210 -7.64 -2.22 10.68
C LEU A 210 -8.40 -1.35 11.69
N SER A 211 -9.07 -0.30 11.25
CA SER A 211 -9.81 0.62 12.13
C SER A 211 -11.33 0.34 12.20
N SER A 212 -11.85 -0.53 11.31
CA SER A 212 -13.27 -0.87 11.21
C SER A 212 -13.48 -2.39 11.24
N PRO A 213 -13.86 -2.96 12.40
CA PRO A 213 -14.15 -4.39 12.52
C PRO A 213 -15.23 -4.87 11.54
N THR A 214 -16.23 -4.03 11.24
CA THR A 214 -17.27 -4.34 10.26
C THR A 214 -16.67 -4.54 8.86
N LEU A 215 -15.84 -3.59 8.40
CA LEU A 215 -15.17 -3.69 7.10
C LEU A 215 -14.19 -4.89 7.06
N ALA A 216 -13.43 -5.11 8.15
CA ALA A 216 -12.55 -6.27 8.26
C ALA A 216 -13.30 -7.60 8.09
N ASN A 217 -14.48 -7.71 8.73
CA ASN A 217 -15.34 -8.89 8.59
C ASN A 217 -15.88 -9.05 7.15
N GLN A 218 -16.34 -7.97 6.52
CA GLN A 218 -16.82 -7.99 5.14
C GLN A 218 -15.74 -8.42 4.16
N LEU A 219 -14.50 -7.92 4.34
CA LEU A 219 -13.35 -8.27 3.51
C LEU A 219 -12.74 -9.64 3.85
N GLY A 220 -13.16 -10.26 4.94
CA GLY A 220 -12.62 -11.53 5.39
C GLY A 220 -11.18 -11.44 5.91
N LEU A 221 -10.74 -10.29 6.44
CA LEU A 221 -9.38 -10.03 6.91
C LEU A 221 -9.30 -9.93 8.43
N ASP A 222 -8.19 -10.36 8.98
CA ASP A 222 -7.77 -9.99 10.32
C ASP A 222 -6.58 -9.01 10.29
N PRO A 223 -6.13 -8.48 11.42
CA PRO A 223 -5.02 -7.52 11.45
C PRO A 223 -3.71 -8.03 10.83
N ILE A 224 -3.40 -9.32 10.99
CA ILE A 224 -2.19 -9.94 10.43
C ILE A 224 -2.32 -10.03 8.91
N ASP A 225 -3.49 -10.44 8.39
CA ASP A 225 -3.75 -10.41 6.94
C ASP A 225 -3.54 -9.01 6.35
N CYS A 226 -4.01 -7.97 7.04
CA CYS A 226 -3.83 -6.59 6.58
C CYS A 226 -2.35 -6.21 6.47
N LEU A 227 -1.50 -6.65 7.43
CA LEU A 227 -0.05 -6.40 7.39
C LEU A 227 0.62 -7.16 6.24
N ASP A 228 0.28 -8.45 6.08
CA ASP A 228 0.84 -9.29 5.02
C ASP A 228 0.48 -8.75 3.63
N TYR A 229 -0.79 -8.41 3.41
CA TYR A 229 -1.23 -7.80 2.15
C TYR A 229 -0.58 -6.44 1.91
N GLN A 230 -0.39 -5.62 2.96
CA GLN A 230 0.29 -4.33 2.84
C GLN A 230 1.74 -4.50 2.36
N ILE A 231 2.47 -5.47 2.92
CA ILE A 231 3.84 -5.76 2.48
C ILE A 231 3.83 -6.15 1.00
N VAL A 232 2.97 -7.09 0.61
CA VAL A 232 2.94 -7.61 -0.76
C VAL A 232 2.50 -6.55 -1.77
N VAL A 233 1.50 -5.71 -1.45
CA VAL A 233 1.09 -4.58 -2.30
C VAL A 233 2.25 -3.62 -2.54
N ASN A 234 2.97 -3.22 -1.48
CA ASN A 234 4.12 -2.31 -1.60
C ASN A 234 5.25 -2.93 -2.43
N ARG A 235 5.51 -4.25 -2.29
CA ARG A 235 6.56 -4.92 -3.08
C ARG A 235 6.18 -5.05 -4.55
N ILE A 236 4.90 -5.28 -4.87
CA ILE A 236 4.43 -5.34 -6.26
C ILE A 236 4.51 -3.96 -6.92
N GLU A 237 4.15 -2.89 -6.22
CA GLU A 237 4.30 -1.51 -6.69
C GLU A 237 5.78 -1.18 -6.94
N GLN A 238 6.69 -1.48 -6.01
CA GLN A 238 8.12 -1.29 -6.23
C GLN A 238 8.68 -2.07 -7.42
N ILE A 239 8.14 -3.26 -7.71
CA ILE A 239 8.51 -4.02 -8.92
C ILE A 239 8.08 -3.26 -10.18
N ALA A 240 6.90 -2.64 -10.20
CA ALA A 240 6.46 -1.80 -11.31
C ALA A 240 7.33 -0.54 -11.47
N ASP A 241 7.67 0.14 -10.37
CA ASP A 241 8.60 1.27 -10.34
C ASP A 241 9.95 0.91 -10.99
N HIS A 242 10.53 -0.23 -10.61
CA HIS A 242 11.79 -0.69 -11.18
C HIS A 242 11.65 -1.09 -12.67
N ALA A 243 10.51 -1.67 -13.07
CA ALA A 243 10.22 -1.92 -14.49
C ALA A 243 10.12 -0.62 -15.30
N SER A 244 9.46 0.39 -14.73
CA SER A 244 9.36 1.75 -15.28
C SER A 244 10.75 2.41 -15.41
N ASN A 245 11.65 2.22 -14.44
CA ASN A 245 13.03 2.70 -14.49
C ASN A 245 13.83 2.03 -15.62
N ILE A 246 13.72 0.71 -15.80
CA ILE A 246 14.34 -0.01 -16.94
C ILE A 246 13.85 0.58 -18.26
N ALA A 247 12.53 0.77 -18.41
CA ALA A 247 11.93 1.37 -19.60
C ALA A 247 12.47 2.79 -19.86
N ARG A 248 12.64 3.60 -18.81
CA ARG A 248 13.22 4.95 -18.89
C ARG A 248 14.65 4.94 -19.40
N CYS A 249 15.48 3.95 -19.00
CA CYS A 249 16.82 3.79 -19.53
C CYS A 249 16.79 3.51 -21.04
N VAL A 250 15.88 2.64 -21.52
CA VAL A 250 15.71 2.36 -22.95
C VAL A 250 15.32 3.61 -23.74
N ILE A 251 14.34 4.39 -23.23
CA ILE A 251 13.90 5.66 -23.85
C ILE A 251 15.06 6.66 -23.95
N MET A 252 15.84 6.79 -22.86
CA MET A 252 16.98 7.71 -22.81
C MET A 252 18.06 7.33 -23.83
N LEU A 253 18.44 6.06 -23.89
CA LEU A 253 19.47 5.58 -24.80
C LEU A 253 19.08 5.80 -26.25
N GLU A 254 17.83 5.49 -26.65
CA GLU A 254 17.36 5.73 -28.00
C GLU A 254 17.35 7.24 -28.33
N GLY A 255 16.85 8.08 -27.43
CA GLY A 255 16.86 9.52 -27.63
C GLY A 255 18.24 10.13 -27.84
N ARG A 256 19.29 9.46 -27.37
CA ARG A 256 20.71 9.81 -27.54
C ARG A 256 21.43 9.02 -28.62
N LYS A 257 20.73 8.16 -29.36
CA LYS A 257 21.28 7.26 -30.38
C LYS A 257 22.43 6.40 -29.85
N LYS A 258 22.29 5.91 -28.60
CA LYS A 258 23.25 5.03 -27.93
C LYS A 258 22.66 3.65 -27.74
N THR A 259 23.51 2.64 -27.81
CA THR A 259 23.12 1.23 -27.65
C THR A 259 24.02 0.53 -26.65
N ILE A 260 23.48 -0.46 -25.97
CA ILE A 260 24.22 -1.38 -25.10
C ILE A 260 24.73 -2.55 -25.98
N SER A 261 25.89 -3.08 -25.69
CA SER A 261 26.43 -4.23 -26.43
C SER A 261 25.50 -5.45 -26.31
N GLU A 262 25.41 -6.24 -27.38
CA GLU A 262 24.54 -7.42 -27.46
C GLU A 262 24.80 -8.43 -26.35
N ASP A 263 26.06 -8.65 -25.98
CA ASP A 263 26.45 -9.58 -24.92
C ASP A 263 25.83 -9.17 -23.58
N LEU A 264 25.85 -7.86 -23.27
CA LEU A 264 25.24 -7.32 -22.06
C LEU A 264 23.73 -7.43 -22.08
N ILE A 265 23.07 -7.05 -23.18
CA ILE A 265 21.62 -7.18 -23.36
C ILE A 265 21.20 -8.64 -23.17
N LYS A 266 21.90 -9.57 -23.77
CA LYS A 266 21.64 -11.00 -23.62
C LYS A 266 21.77 -11.44 -22.15
N LYS A 267 22.83 -11.00 -21.47
CA LYS A 267 23.05 -11.36 -20.06
C LYS A 267 22.00 -10.74 -19.14
N MET A 268 21.64 -9.46 -19.32
CA MET A 268 20.57 -8.78 -18.60
C MET A 268 19.22 -9.45 -18.87
N GLY A 269 18.98 -9.86 -20.14
CA GLY A 269 17.77 -10.60 -20.51
C GLY A 269 17.64 -11.92 -19.75
N VAL A 270 18.72 -12.71 -19.65
CA VAL A 270 18.73 -13.96 -18.87
C VAL A 270 18.43 -13.72 -17.40
N ALA A 271 19.06 -12.69 -16.81
CA ALA A 271 18.80 -12.33 -15.41
C ALA A 271 17.35 -11.87 -15.20
N GLY A 272 16.85 -11.01 -16.09
CA GLY A 272 15.49 -10.50 -16.05
C GLY A 272 14.42 -11.57 -16.18
N ASP A 273 14.57 -12.49 -17.16
CA ASP A 273 13.64 -13.61 -17.37
C ASP A 273 13.61 -14.56 -16.16
N MET A 274 14.78 -14.79 -15.55
CA MET A 274 14.86 -15.57 -14.30
C MET A 274 14.09 -14.89 -13.16
N VAL A 275 14.29 -13.60 -12.96
CA VAL A 275 13.62 -12.84 -11.89
C VAL A 275 12.12 -12.77 -12.16
N LEU A 276 11.66 -12.60 -13.40
CA LEU A 276 10.24 -12.66 -13.76
C LEU A 276 9.62 -14.02 -13.38
N SER A 277 10.30 -15.12 -13.71
CA SER A 277 9.85 -16.46 -13.31
C SER A 277 9.78 -16.64 -11.78
N LEU A 278 10.74 -16.08 -11.04
CA LEU A 278 10.72 -16.10 -9.57
C LEU A 278 9.56 -15.26 -9.01
N PHE A 279 9.26 -14.10 -9.60
CA PHE A 279 8.15 -13.24 -9.21
C PHE A 279 6.80 -13.93 -9.39
N ASP A 280 6.59 -14.56 -10.56
CA ASP A 280 5.37 -15.32 -10.83
C ASP A 280 5.18 -16.46 -9.80
N LYS A 281 6.26 -17.17 -9.47
CA LYS A 281 6.23 -18.24 -8.46
C LYS A 281 5.98 -17.69 -7.05
N ALA A 282 6.60 -16.56 -6.67
CA ALA A 282 6.46 -15.97 -5.35
C ALA A 282 5.01 -15.47 -5.12
N PHE A 283 4.41 -14.85 -6.12
CA PHE A 283 3.03 -14.42 -6.05
C PHE A 283 2.06 -15.60 -5.89
N ASN A 284 2.25 -16.66 -6.67
CA ASN A 284 1.46 -17.89 -6.55
C ASN A 284 1.66 -18.58 -5.18
N ALA A 285 2.90 -18.64 -4.69
CA ALA A 285 3.21 -19.17 -3.36
C ALA A 285 2.56 -18.36 -2.24
N PHE A 286 2.48 -17.03 -2.38
CA PHE A 286 1.76 -16.17 -1.44
C PHE A 286 0.25 -16.46 -1.43
N LEU A 287 -0.38 -16.63 -2.59
CA LEU A 287 -1.81 -16.94 -2.67
C LEU A 287 -2.15 -18.33 -2.11
N SER A 288 -1.25 -19.30 -2.27
CA SER A 288 -1.47 -20.69 -1.82
C SER A 288 -0.82 -21.04 -0.48
N ASN A 289 -0.12 -20.09 0.15
CA ASN A 289 0.68 -20.30 1.37
C ASN A 289 1.71 -21.44 1.23
N ASP A 290 2.36 -21.55 0.05
CA ASP A 290 3.31 -22.61 -0.25
C ASP A 290 4.71 -22.30 0.31
N VAL A 291 5.01 -22.83 1.48
CA VAL A 291 6.31 -22.69 2.17
C VAL A 291 7.46 -23.28 1.37
N ARG A 292 7.25 -24.45 0.72
CA ARG A 292 8.34 -25.13 0.00
C ARG A 292 8.76 -24.33 -1.24
N ALA A 293 7.79 -23.90 -2.03
CA ALA A 293 8.06 -23.03 -3.17
C ALA A 293 8.74 -21.73 -2.74
N SER A 294 8.29 -21.12 -1.64
CA SER A 294 8.88 -19.89 -1.09
C SER A 294 10.35 -20.06 -0.70
N ILE A 295 10.71 -21.15 -0.03
CA ILE A 295 12.11 -21.45 0.35
C ILE A 295 12.98 -21.65 -0.91
N GLU A 296 12.44 -22.32 -1.92
CA GLU A 296 13.17 -22.54 -3.19
C GLU A 296 13.44 -21.22 -3.93
N ILE A 297 12.45 -20.30 -3.93
CA ILE A 297 12.60 -18.97 -4.53
C ILE A 297 13.73 -18.20 -3.86
N ILE A 298 13.77 -18.19 -2.52
CA ILE A 298 14.81 -17.49 -1.75
C ILE A 298 16.20 -18.05 -2.10
N LYS A 299 16.37 -19.37 -2.06
CA LYS A 299 17.65 -20.04 -2.41
C LYS A 299 18.09 -19.75 -3.85
N ASN A 300 17.17 -19.82 -4.82
CA ASN A 300 17.49 -19.54 -6.22
C ASN A 300 17.88 -18.07 -6.43
N SER A 301 17.21 -17.13 -5.78
CA SER A 301 17.56 -15.71 -5.84
C SER A 301 18.96 -15.46 -5.28
N GLU A 302 19.28 -15.96 -4.10
CA GLU A 302 20.59 -15.80 -3.47
C GLU A 302 21.72 -16.40 -4.30
N ALA A 303 21.54 -17.61 -4.83
CA ALA A 303 22.61 -18.32 -5.52
C ALA A 303 22.80 -17.84 -6.97
N LYS A 304 21.71 -17.65 -7.72
CA LYS A 304 21.75 -17.44 -9.17
C LYS A 304 21.67 -15.97 -9.56
N VAL A 305 20.76 -15.20 -8.95
CA VAL A 305 20.59 -13.78 -9.29
C VAL A 305 21.82 -12.99 -8.86
N ASN A 306 22.37 -13.23 -7.67
CA ASN A 306 23.59 -12.55 -7.21
C ASN A 306 24.78 -12.85 -8.12
N LYS A 307 24.91 -14.09 -8.61
CA LYS A 307 25.95 -14.43 -9.58
C LYS A 307 25.81 -13.63 -10.86
N LEU A 308 24.60 -13.58 -11.44
CA LEU A 308 24.33 -12.80 -12.66
C LEU A 308 24.55 -11.31 -12.44
N TYR A 309 24.18 -10.78 -11.30
CA TYR A 309 24.42 -9.37 -10.93
C TYR A 309 25.91 -9.00 -11.02
N HIS A 310 26.80 -9.82 -10.45
CA HIS A 310 28.24 -9.59 -10.51
C HIS A 310 28.82 -9.81 -11.93
N GLU A 311 28.32 -10.80 -12.66
CA GLU A 311 28.73 -11.04 -14.05
C GLU A 311 28.37 -9.86 -14.97
N ILE A 312 27.15 -9.29 -14.81
CA ILE A 312 26.71 -8.10 -15.57
C ILE A 312 27.60 -6.92 -15.22
N ALA A 313 27.91 -6.70 -13.92
CA ALA A 313 28.81 -5.62 -13.50
C ALA A 313 30.18 -5.72 -14.17
N TYR A 314 30.79 -6.90 -14.12
CA TYR A 314 32.09 -7.14 -14.75
C TYR A 314 32.05 -6.89 -16.27
N LEU A 315 31.03 -7.44 -16.97
CA LEU A 315 30.87 -7.24 -18.40
C LEU A 315 30.62 -5.78 -18.78
N THR A 316 29.91 -5.01 -17.94
CA THR A 316 29.65 -3.59 -18.19
C THR A 316 30.97 -2.83 -18.30
N PHE A 317 31.87 -2.99 -17.32
CA PHE A 317 33.16 -2.29 -17.33
C PHE A 317 34.15 -2.82 -18.37
N LEU A 318 33.95 -4.05 -18.84
CA LEU A 318 34.80 -4.65 -19.88
C LEU A 318 34.40 -4.22 -21.28
N LYS A 319 33.09 -4.05 -21.54
CA LYS A 319 32.53 -3.89 -22.91
C LYS A 319 32.12 -2.46 -23.22
N GLU A 320 31.80 -1.65 -22.21
CA GLU A 320 31.27 -0.30 -22.41
C GLU A 320 32.31 0.75 -21.99
N SER A 321 32.53 1.74 -22.87
CA SER A 321 33.42 2.87 -22.60
C SER A 321 32.69 4.22 -22.50
N ASP A 322 31.45 4.27 -23.01
CA ASP A 322 30.61 5.48 -22.91
C ASP A 322 29.98 5.57 -21.53
N ALA A 323 30.23 6.66 -20.82
CA ALA A 323 29.77 6.86 -19.45
C ALA A 323 28.24 6.79 -19.30
N GLU A 324 27.48 7.26 -20.28
CA GLU A 324 26.00 7.23 -20.22
C GLU A 324 25.48 5.81 -20.41
N VAL A 325 26.11 5.02 -21.30
CA VAL A 325 25.80 3.59 -21.49
C VAL A 325 26.16 2.81 -20.24
N VAL A 326 27.32 3.06 -19.65
CA VAL A 326 27.74 2.43 -18.36
C VAL A 326 26.73 2.75 -17.26
N CYS A 327 26.32 4.01 -17.11
CA CYS A 327 25.32 4.41 -16.12
C CYS A 327 23.98 3.69 -16.36
N ALA A 328 23.50 3.60 -17.61
CA ALA A 328 22.26 2.89 -17.93
C ALA A 328 22.37 1.40 -17.61
N CYS A 329 23.49 0.74 -17.95
CA CYS A 329 23.76 -0.66 -17.62
C CYS A 329 23.74 -0.92 -16.11
N CYS A 330 24.40 -0.05 -15.33
CA CYS A 330 24.39 -0.15 -13.88
C CYS A 330 22.97 0.01 -13.32
N SER A 331 22.20 0.99 -13.82
CA SER A 331 20.82 1.23 -13.40
C SER A 331 19.93 0.04 -13.69
N ILE A 332 19.94 -0.48 -14.93
CA ILE A 332 19.15 -1.66 -15.33
C ILE A 332 19.51 -2.90 -14.50
N ARG A 333 20.81 -3.16 -14.29
CA ARG A 333 21.28 -4.24 -13.42
C ARG A 333 20.74 -4.12 -12.00
N ASP A 334 20.81 -2.92 -11.43
CA ASP A 334 20.37 -2.66 -10.07
C ASP A 334 18.84 -2.79 -9.96
N ASP A 335 18.08 -2.32 -10.96
CA ASP A 335 16.63 -2.49 -11.01
C ASP A 335 16.23 -3.97 -11.07
N ILE A 336 16.89 -4.80 -11.91
CA ILE A 336 16.67 -6.25 -11.94
C ILE A 336 16.95 -6.88 -10.57
N LYS A 337 18.02 -6.46 -9.90
CA LYS A 337 18.35 -6.95 -8.55
C LYS A 337 17.29 -6.55 -7.51
N ARG A 338 16.82 -5.30 -7.55
CA ARG A 338 15.77 -4.80 -6.65
C ARG A 338 14.44 -5.55 -6.85
N ILE A 339 14.07 -5.85 -8.08
CA ILE A 339 12.91 -6.70 -8.37
C ILE A 339 13.07 -8.08 -7.74
N ALA A 340 14.26 -8.68 -7.82
CA ALA A 340 14.54 -9.95 -7.17
C ALA A 340 14.43 -9.86 -5.64
N ASP A 341 14.91 -8.77 -5.02
CA ASP A 341 14.82 -8.57 -3.58
C ASP A 341 13.34 -8.40 -3.14
N CYS A 342 12.55 -7.63 -3.88
CA CYS A 342 11.10 -7.52 -3.65
C CYS A 342 10.40 -8.88 -3.77
N THR A 343 10.79 -9.69 -4.75
CA THR A 343 10.28 -11.05 -4.97
C THR A 343 10.58 -11.97 -3.77
N VAL A 344 11.79 -11.89 -3.22
CA VAL A 344 12.18 -12.62 -2.01
C VAL A 344 11.34 -12.19 -0.81
N ASP A 345 11.04 -10.92 -0.66
CA ASP A 345 10.22 -10.44 0.44
C ASP A 345 8.76 -10.92 0.32
N ILE A 346 8.20 -11.01 -0.89
CA ILE A 346 6.90 -11.65 -1.13
C ILE A 346 6.93 -13.12 -0.69
N ALA A 347 7.98 -13.87 -1.05
CA ALA A 347 8.14 -15.27 -0.66
C ALA A 347 8.28 -15.43 0.86
N LYS A 348 9.02 -14.55 1.54
CA LYS A 348 9.12 -14.53 3.01
C LYS A 348 7.75 -14.26 3.67
N THR A 349 6.97 -13.34 3.10
CA THR A 349 5.62 -13.03 3.59
C THR A 349 4.69 -14.24 3.45
N ALA A 350 4.80 -15.00 2.35
CA ALA A 350 4.06 -16.26 2.19
C ALA A 350 4.39 -17.30 3.27
N ILE A 351 5.68 -17.41 3.64
CA ILE A 351 6.11 -18.28 4.76
C ILE A 351 5.48 -17.80 6.06
N ASN A 352 5.62 -16.52 6.41
CA ASN A 352 5.08 -15.96 7.65
C ASN A 352 3.58 -16.21 7.76
N ARG A 353 2.85 -15.98 6.67
CA ARG A 353 1.41 -16.17 6.60
C ARG A 353 0.97 -17.63 6.84
N SER A 354 1.76 -18.60 6.37
CA SER A 354 1.46 -20.04 6.55
C SER A 354 1.54 -20.51 7.99
N PHE A 355 2.28 -19.80 8.86
CA PHE A 355 2.43 -20.08 10.29
C PHE A 355 1.56 -19.16 11.17
N LYS A 356 0.62 -18.44 10.56
CA LYS A 356 -0.32 -17.62 11.30
C LYS A 356 -1.14 -18.50 12.25
N SER A 357 -1.14 -18.15 13.54
CA SER A 357 -2.01 -18.82 14.53
C SER A 357 -3.48 -18.47 14.22
N SER A 358 -4.29 -19.50 14.11
CA SER A 358 -5.76 -19.41 13.92
C SER A 358 -6.46 -18.88 15.18
#